data_3addb1c0299815a5b67580a9fa9995fd
#
_entry.id   3addb1c0299815a5b67580a9fa9995fd
#
_cell.length_a   1.000
_cell.length_b   1.000
_cell.length_c   1.000
_cell.angle_alpha   90.00
_cell.angle_beta   90.00
_cell.angle_gamma   90.00
#
_symmetry.space_group_name_H-M   'P 1'
#
loop_
_entity.id
_entity.type
_entity.pdbx_description
1 polymer ?
#
loop_
_entity_poly.entity_id
_entity_poly.type
_entity_poly.pdbx_seq_one_letter_code
_entity_poly.pdbx_strand_id
1 'polypeptide(L)'
;MILFLIRKKVCGILTEMNMEIDSIAYVVVGIGINVNRINFGEEIADMATSLKKESGHNIERSVLLSEILTAFFRDYKLFLEKQDLSPFLDYYNKKLVNVDHEVKIIKKDEEIIRTALGINERGELIVQDAEGRKEHIFSR
;
A
#
# COMPACT_ATOMS: atom_id res chain seq x y z
N MET A 1 -3.94 1.81 2.60
CA MET A 1 -2.55 1.24 2.42
C MET A 1 -1.57 1.99 3.29
N ILE A 2 -0.52 1.32 3.79
CA ILE A 2 0.52 1.92 4.62
C ILE A 2 1.89 1.62 3.99
N LEU A 3 2.78 2.61 3.94
CA LEU A 3 4.17 2.42 3.53
C LEU A 3 5.10 2.46 4.75
N PHE A 4 6.02 1.51 4.79
CA PHE A 4 7.02 1.39 5.84
C PHE A 4 8.41 1.73 5.31
N LEU A 5 9.19 2.39 6.14
CA LEU A 5 10.63 2.61 5.97
C LEU A 5 11.32 2.11 7.24
N ILE A 6 12.26 1.18 7.10
CA ILE A 6 12.96 0.56 8.23
C ILE A 6 11.96 0.05 9.31
N ARG A 7 10.91 -0.67 8.86
CA ARG A 7 9.83 -1.22 9.68
C ARG A 7 8.97 -0.19 10.44
N LYS A 8 9.12 1.12 10.18
CA LYS A 8 8.30 2.19 10.76
C LYS A 8 7.43 2.83 9.70
N LYS A 9 6.22 3.21 10.06
CA LYS A 9 5.26 3.86 9.16
C LYS A 9 5.79 5.25 8.76
N VAL A 10 5.95 5.46 7.45
CA VAL A 10 6.33 6.76 6.88
C VAL A 10 5.20 7.43 6.10
N CYS A 11 4.27 6.63 5.57
CA CYS A 11 3.18 7.13 4.74
C CYS A 11 1.90 6.31 4.95
N GLY A 12 0.77 6.98 4.87
CA GLY A 12 -0.56 6.37 4.78
C GLY A 12 -1.25 6.81 3.49
N ILE A 13 -1.93 5.89 2.83
CA ILE A 13 -2.73 6.17 1.63
C ILE A 13 -4.16 5.72 1.91
N LEU A 14 -5.10 6.63 1.72
CA LEU A 14 -6.53 6.41 1.82
C LEU A 14 -7.15 6.60 0.44
N THR A 15 -8.01 5.69 0.04
CA THR A 15 -8.75 5.78 -1.21
C THR A 15 -10.24 5.84 -0.89
N GLU A 16 -10.91 6.83 -1.41
CA GLU A 16 -12.35 7.00 -1.32
C GLU A 16 -12.95 6.98 -2.71
N MET A 17 -14.10 6.35 -2.87
CA MET A 17 -14.77 6.17 -4.14
C MET A 17 -16.21 6.65 -4.03
N ASN A 18 -16.64 7.48 -4.98
CA ASN A 18 -18.03 7.85 -5.13
C ASN A 18 -18.63 7.07 -6.30
N MET A 19 -19.78 6.44 -6.04
CA MET A 19 -20.48 5.62 -7.03
C MET A 19 -21.79 6.29 -7.43
N GLU A 20 -22.08 6.31 -8.71
CA GLU A 20 -23.40 6.53 -9.27
C GLU A 20 -24.10 5.19 -9.53
N ILE A 21 -25.36 5.21 -9.99
CA ILE A 21 -26.25 4.03 -10.03
C ILE A 21 -25.58 2.80 -10.69
N ASP A 22 -24.78 3.00 -11.74
CA ASP A 22 -24.11 1.90 -12.47
C ASP A 22 -22.64 2.18 -12.82
N SER A 23 -22.02 3.20 -12.21
CA SER A 23 -20.65 3.58 -12.55
C SER A 23 -19.89 4.22 -11.38
N ILE A 24 -18.57 4.20 -11.47
CA ILE A 24 -17.73 4.97 -10.57
C ILE A 24 -17.68 6.41 -11.10
N ALA A 25 -18.19 7.37 -10.31
CA ALA A 25 -18.17 8.78 -10.67
C ALA A 25 -16.74 9.34 -10.57
N TYR A 26 -16.06 9.07 -9.45
CA TYR A 26 -14.65 9.45 -9.25
C TYR A 26 -14.02 8.67 -8.09
N VAL A 27 -12.70 8.68 -8.08
CA VAL A 27 -11.88 8.13 -6.99
C VAL A 27 -10.98 9.24 -6.47
N VAL A 28 -10.96 9.42 -5.15
CA VAL A 28 -10.05 10.34 -4.45
C VAL A 28 -8.99 9.53 -3.75
N VAL A 29 -7.73 9.89 -3.96
CA VAL A 29 -6.59 9.26 -3.28
C VAL A 29 -5.91 10.29 -2.39
N GLY A 30 -6.04 10.11 -1.07
CA GLY A 30 -5.34 10.89 -0.07
C GLY A 30 -4.00 10.26 0.29
N ILE A 31 -2.91 11.01 0.19
CA ILE A 31 -1.56 10.52 0.52
C ILE A 31 -0.97 11.37 1.64
N GLY A 32 -0.77 10.80 2.82
CA GLY A 32 -0.16 11.43 3.97
C GLY A 32 1.26 10.93 4.19
N ILE A 33 2.27 11.79 3.98
CA ILE A 33 3.68 11.44 4.10
C ILE A 33 4.32 12.21 5.25
N ASN A 34 5.02 11.50 6.13
CA ASN A 34 5.88 12.09 7.14
C ASN A 34 7.22 12.51 6.48
N VAL A 35 7.30 13.76 6.02
CA VAL A 35 8.49 14.25 5.29
C VAL A 35 9.57 14.71 6.27
N ASN A 36 9.34 15.84 6.96
CA ASN A 36 10.36 16.50 7.79
C ASN A 36 10.06 16.49 9.30
N ARG A 37 9.08 15.70 9.73
CA ARG A 37 8.74 15.56 11.15
C ARG A 37 9.83 14.76 11.87
N ILE A 38 10.38 15.29 12.94
CA ILE A 38 11.42 14.62 13.76
C ILE A 38 10.87 14.09 15.09
N ASN A 39 9.86 14.77 15.65
CA ASN A 39 9.28 14.39 16.94
C ASN A 39 7.93 13.72 16.72
N PHE A 40 7.83 12.48 17.15
CA PHE A 40 6.60 11.70 17.24
C PHE A 40 6.28 11.58 18.75
N GLY A 41 5.03 11.72 19.15
CA GLY A 41 4.63 11.50 20.54
C GLY A 41 5.07 10.11 21.02
N GLU A 42 5.28 9.95 22.31
CA GLU A 42 5.78 8.70 22.92
C GLU A 42 5.00 7.47 22.49
N GLU A 43 3.67 7.61 22.32
CA GLU A 43 2.76 6.53 21.92
C GLU A 43 3.06 5.95 20.53
N ILE A 44 3.65 6.73 19.61
CA ILE A 44 3.88 6.32 18.22
C ILE A 44 5.35 6.41 17.79
N ALA A 45 6.25 6.83 18.67
CA ALA A 45 7.67 7.03 18.36
C ALA A 45 8.39 5.77 17.84
N ASP A 46 7.93 4.60 18.30
CA ASP A 46 8.47 3.31 17.88
C ASP A 46 7.81 2.77 16.60
N MET A 47 6.63 3.27 16.25
CA MET A 47 5.86 2.79 15.10
C MET A 47 5.94 3.72 13.88
N ALA A 48 6.33 4.99 14.07
CA ALA A 48 6.35 5.99 13.01
C ALA A 48 7.74 6.59 12.78
N THR A 49 8.00 6.97 11.53
CA THR A 49 9.21 7.69 11.15
C THR A 49 8.93 8.71 10.05
N SER A 50 9.95 9.46 9.64
CA SER A 50 9.89 10.40 8.53
C SER A 50 11.10 10.26 7.60
N LEU A 51 10.97 10.79 6.40
CA LEU A 51 12.07 10.80 5.44
C LEU A 51 13.30 11.55 6.01
N LYS A 52 13.10 12.69 6.68
CA LYS A 52 14.19 13.43 7.33
C LYS A 52 14.86 12.62 8.43
N LYS A 53 14.09 11.94 9.27
CA LYS A 53 14.64 11.17 10.39
C LYS A 53 15.55 10.04 9.91
N GLU A 54 15.19 9.39 8.81
CA GLU A 54 15.95 8.27 8.26
C GLU A 54 17.10 8.71 7.33
N SER A 55 16.93 9.82 6.59
CA SER A 55 17.98 10.33 5.69
C SER A 55 19.01 11.25 6.36
N GLY A 56 18.67 11.82 7.52
CA GLY A 56 19.53 12.76 8.24
C GLY A 56 19.51 14.20 7.72
N HIS A 57 18.72 14.50 6.67
CA HIS A 57 18.66 15.84 6.09
C HIS A 57 17.21 16.26 5.75
N ASN A 58 17.00 17.57 5.57
CA ASN A 58 15.71 18.10 5.14
C ASN A 58 15.41 17.66 3.71
N ILE A 59 14.17 17.26 3.50
CA ILE A 59 13.66 16.92 2.17
C ILE A 59 12.83 18.11 1.67
N GLU A 60 13.14 18.55 0.47
CA GLU A 60 12.37 19.62 -0.22
C GLU A 60 11.02 19.03 -0.68
N ARG A 61 9.93 19.53 -0.08
CA ARG A 61 8.59 18.95 -0.30
C ARG A 61 8.09 19.12 -1.73
N SER A 62 8.44 20.24 -2.37
CA SER A 62 8.04 20.51 -3.76
C SER A 62 8.70 19.54 -4.73
N VAL A 63 9.98 19.23 -4.51
CA VAL A 63 10.72 18.24 -5.30
C VAL A 63 10.12 16.84 -5.08
N LEU A 64 9.91 16.45 -3.84
CA LEU A 64 9.28 15.16 -3.51
C LEU A 64 7.90 15.02 -4.17
N LEU A 65 7.06 16.06 -4.10
CA LEU A 65 5.73 16.06 -4.72
C LEU A 65 5.84 15.90 -6.25
N SER A 66 6.75 16.65 -6.89
CA SER A 66 6.98 16.55 -8.33
C SER A 66 7.39 15.14 -8.76
N GLU A 67 8.30 14.50 -8.02
CA GLU A 67 8.75 13.13 -8.28
C GLU A 67 7.61 12.12 -8.12
N ILE A 68 6.80 12.24 -7.05
CA ILE A 68 5.64 11.38 -6.82
C ILE A 68 4.63 11.53 -7.95
N LEU A 69 4.28 12.74 -8.36
CA LEU A 69 3.32 12.96 -9.44
C LEU A 69 3.86 12.46 -10.78
N THR A 70 5.13 12.67 -11.07
CA THR A 70 5.77 12.17 -12.28
C THR A 70 5.73 10.65 -12.36
N ALA A 71 6.08 9.97 -11.26
CA ALA A 71 6.00 8.51 -11.17
C ALA A 71 4.54 8.02 -11.30
N PHE A 72 3.62 8.68 -10.59
CA PHE A 72 2.20 8.33 -10.63
C PHE A 72 1.63 8.42 -12.05
N PHE A 73 1.84 9.51 -12.76
CA PHE A 73 1.30 9.68 -14.11
C PHE A 73 1.91 8.72 -15.12
N ARG A 74 3.20 8.41 -15.00
CA ARG A 74 3.85 7.37 -15.82
C ARG A 74 3.18 6.00 -15.60
N ASP A 75 3.04 5.61 -14.36
CA ASP A 75 2.51 4.29 -13.99
C ASP A 75 0.99 4.21 -14.25
N TYR A 76 0.25 5.30 -14.03
CA TYR A 76 -1.16 5.39 -14.35
C TYR A 76 -1.44 5.25 -15.86
N LYS A 77 -0.60 5.86 -16.70
CA LYS A 77 -0.69 5.66 -18.16
C LYS A 77 -0.52 4.20 -18.54
N LEU A 78 0.47 3.51 -17.97
CA LEU A 78 0.71 2.09 -18.21
C LEU A 78 -0.47 1.23 -17.71
N PHE A 79 -1.04 1.57 -16.56
CA PHE A 79 -2.26 0.94 -16.06
C PHE A 79 -3.45 1.10 -17.01
N LEU A 80 -3.67 2.29 -17.56
CA LEU A 80 -4.74 2.54 -18.54
C LEU A 80 -4.56 1.75 -19.83
N GLU A 81 -3.32 1.53 -20.26
CA GLU A 81 -3.01 0.72 -21.46
C GLU A 81 -3.25 -0.77 -21.22
N LYS A 82 -2.93 -1.28 -20.05
CA LYS A 82 -3.04 -2.70 -19.70
C LYS A 82 -4.38 -3.09 -19.08
N GLN A 83 -5.06 -2.15 -18.41
CA GLN A 83 -6.30 -2.35 -17.68
C GLN A 83 -6.20 -3.36 -16.51
N ASP A 84 -4.98 -3.65 -16.09
CA ASP A 84 -4.68 -4.53 -14.95
C ASP A 84 -3.36 -4.12 -14.26
N LEU A 85 -2.98 -4.82 -13.19
CA LEU A 85 -1.77 -4.56 -12.42
C LEU A 85 -0.56 -5.39 -12.87
N SER A 86 -0.65 -6.16 -13.97
CA SER A 86 0.42 -7.05 -14.42
C SER A 86 1.78 -6.37 -14.55
N PRO A 87 1.91 -5.11 -15.03
CA PRO A 87 3.21 -4.45 -15.16
C PRO A 87 3.90 -4.13 -13.83
N PHE A 88 3.15 -4.15 -12.73
CA PHE A 88 3.62 -3.71 -11.40
C PHE A 88 3.85 -4.88 -10.44
N LEU A 89 3.35 -6.08 -10.74
CA LEU A 89 3.29 -7.21 -9.82
C LEU A 89 4.65 -7.58 -9.24
N ASP A 90 5.66 -7.73 -10.09
CA ASP A 90 7.00 -8.11 -9.64
C ASP A 90 7.59 -7.12 -8.65
N TYR A 91 7.48 -5.83 -8.97
CA TYR A 91 7.99 -4.77 -8.09
C TYR A 91 7.17 -4.68 -6.81
N TYR A 92 5.84 -4.71 -6.93
CA TYR A 92 4.92 -4.57 -5.81
C TYR A 92 5.06 -5.74 -4.83
N ASN A 93 5.01 -6.97 -5.32
CA ASN A 93 5.11 -8.17 -4.49
C ASN A 93 6.46 -8.26 -3.75
N LYS A 94 7.57 -7.85 -4.38
CA LYS A 94 8.89 -7.76 -3.72
C LYS A 94 8.94 -6.73 -2.58
N LYS A 95 8.02 -5.76 -2.55
CA LYS A 95 7.95 -4.70 -1.54
C LYS A 95 6.87 -4.92 -0.48
N LEU A 96 5.98 -5.88 -0.69
CA LEU A 96 4.95 -6.23 0.29
C LEU A 96 5.58 -6.83 1.55
N VAL A 97 5.32 -6.19 2.70
CA VAL A 97 5.88 -6.61 4.00
C VAL A 97 5.27 -7.90 4.55
N ASN A 98 4.12 -8.30 4.02
CA ASN A 98 3.38 -9.48 4.47
C ASN A 98 3.60 -10.73 3.60
N VAL A 99 4.34 -10.63 2.50
CA VAL A 99 4.68 -11.82 1.70
C VAL A 99 5.51 -12.79 2.53
N ASP A 100 5.18 -14.09 2.42
CA ASP A 100 5.75 -15.20 3.20
C ASP A 100 5.56 -15.08 4.72
N HIS A 101 4.59 -14.25 5.16
CA HIS A 101 4.22 -14.12 6.56
C HIS A 101 2.77 -14.53 6.79
N GLU A 102 2.49 -14.96 8.01
CA GLU A 102 1.11 -15.20 8.43
C GLU A 102 0.33 -13.89 8.50
N VAL A 103 -0.86 -13.91 7.94
CA VAL A 103 -1.83 -12.82 7.95
C VAL A 103 -3.14 -13.31 8.54
N LYS A 104 -3.79 -12.44 9.30
CA LYS A 104 -5.12 -12.67 9.84
C LYS A 104 -6.16 -12.13 8.87
N ILE A 105 -7.01 -13.00 8.37
CA ILE A 105 -8.15 -12.65 7.53
C ILE A 105 -9.38 -12.60 8.44
N ILE A 106 -10.04 -11.44 8.48
CA ILE A 106 -11.25 -11.24 9.26
C ILE A 106 -12.43 -11.29 8.30
N LYS A 107 -13.24 -12.35 8.38
CA LYS A 107 -14.49 -12.52 7.61
C LYS A 107 -15.66 -12.53 8.61
N LYS A 108 -16.46 -11.45 8.65
CA LYS A 108 -17.57 -11.26 9.60
C LYS A 108 -17.10 -11.50 11.03
N ASP A 109 -17.36 -12.68 11.60
CA ASP A 109 -17.03 -13.07 12.98
C ASP A 109 -15.96 -14.17 13.06
N GLU A 110 -15.35 -14.54 11.92
CA GLU A 110 -14.29 -15.55 11.86
C GLU A 110 -12.93 -14.91 11.59
N GLU A 111 -11.94 -15.35 12.36
CA GLU A 111 -10.53 -15.01 12.14
C GLU A 111 -9.81 -16.23 11.57
N ILE A 112 -9.27 -16.12 10.39
CA ILE A 112 -8.57 -17.20 9.70
C ILE A 112 -7.11 -16.79 9.49
N ILE A 113 -6.17 -17.64 9.91
CA ILE A 113 -4.74 -17.44 9.67
C ILE A 113 -4.35 -18.10 8.35
N ARG A 114 -3.62 -17.37 7.51
CA ARG A 114 -3.10 -17.83 6.22
C ARG A 114 -1.71 -17.24 5.98
N THR A 115 -0.94 -17.84 5.09
CA THR A 115 0.32 -17.27 4.61
C THR A 115 0.03 -16.40 3.38
N ALA A 116 0.46 -15.14 3.39
CA ALA A 116 0.33 -14.25 2.25
C ALA A 116 1.40 -14.55 1.20
N LEU A 117 1.00 -14.65 -0.07
CA LEU A 117 1.92 -14.94 -1.19
C LEU A 117 2.14 -13.72 -2.11
N GLY A 118 1.38 -12.66 -1.96
CA GLY A 118 1.43 -11.48 -2.81
C GLY A 118 0.04 -11.08 -3.32
N ILE A 119 0.00 -10.26 -4.35
CA ILE A 119 -1.24 -9.90 -5.05
C ILE A 119 -1.22 -10.41 -6.49
N ASN A 120 -2.40 -10.57 -7.09
CA ASN A 120 -2.56 -10.86 -8.51
C ASN A 120 -2.81 -9.57 -9.33
N GLU A 121 -3.01 -9.73 -10.63
CA GLU A 121 -3.25 -8.62 -11.58
C GLU A 121 -4.53 -7.83 -11.29
N ARG A 122 -5.45 -8.36 -10.51
CA ARG A 122 -6.67 -7.67 -10.03
C ARG A 122 -6.51 -6.97 -8.70
N GLY A 123 -5.32 -7.09 -8.06
CA GLY A 123 -5.05 -6.54 -6.73
C GLY A 123 -5.62 -7.38 -5.59
N GLU A 124 -6.10 -8.60 -5.86
CA GLU A 124 -6.56 -9.53 -4.83
C GLU A 124 -5.35 -10.12 -4.10
N LEU A 125 -5.42 -10.20 -2.76
CA LEU A 125 -4.39 -10.85 -1.96
C LEU A 125 -4.47 -12.37 -2.17
N ILE A 126 -3.37 -12.97 -2.61
CA ILE A 126 -3.22 -14.42 -2.70
C ILE A 126 -2.73 -14.93 -1.35
N VAL A 127 -3.45 -15.86 -0.78
CA VAL A 127 -3.08 -16.51 0.48
C VAL A 127 -3.08 -18.02 0.35
N GLN A 128 -2.36 -18.69 1.24
CA GLN A 128 -2.24 -20.15 1.27
C GLN A 128 -2.56 -20.70 2.65
N ASP A 129 -3.28 -21.83 2.70
CA ASP A 129 -3.51 -22.56 3.95
C ASP A 129 -2.37 -23.54 4.27
N ALA A 130 -2.49 -24.24 5.40
CA ALA A 130 -1.50 -25.24 5.85
C ALA A 130 -1.37 -26.45 4.91
N GLU A 131 -2.40 -26.75 4.11
CA GLU A 131 -2.43 -27.82 3.13
C GLU A 131 -1.91 -27.40 1.74
N GLY A 132 -1.48 -26.14 1.59
CA GLY A 132 -0.95 -25.60 0.34
C GLY A 132 -2.00 -25.10 -0.65
N ARG A 133 -3.30 -25.08 -0.27
CA ARG A 133 -4.38 -24.58 -1.13
C ARG A 133 -4.38 -23.07 -1.14
N LYS A 134 -4.49 -22.47 -2.34
CA LYS A 134 -4.49 -21.02 -2.54
C LYS A 134 -5.90 -20.47 -2.60
N GLU A 135 -6.11 -19.32 -1.97
CA GLU A 135 -7.35 -18.54 -1.99
C GLU A 135 -7.05 -17.09 -2.36
N HIS A 136 -7.97 -16.46 -3.08
CA HIS A 136 -7.88 -15.04 -3.42
C HIS A 136 -8.81 -14.25 -2.51
N ILE A 137 -8.27 -13.25 -1.83
CA ILE A 137 -9.00 -12.43 -0.87
C ILE A 137 -9.23 -11.05 -1.47
N PHE A 138 -10.49 -10.68 -1.57
CA PHE A 138 -10.93 -9.36 -1.97
C PHE A 138 -11.29 -8.54 -0.73
N SER A 139 -10.63 -7.39 -0.54
CA SER A 139 -11.02 -6.43 0.49
C SER A 139 -12.13 -5.53 -0.07
N ARG A 140 -13.30 -5.55 0.56
CA ARG A 140 -14.37 -4.59 0.32
C ARG A 140 -14.26 -3.41 1.26
#